data_96004a9c7963f4979dcf15c25ca7f07a
#
_entry.id   96004a9c7963f4979dcf15c25ca7f07a
#
_cell.length_a   1.000
_cell.length_b   1.000
_cell.length_c   1.000
_cell.angle_alpha   90.00
_cell.angle_beta   90.00
_cell.angle_gamma   90.00
#
_symmetry.space_group_name_H-M   'P 1'
#
loop_
_entity.id
_entity.type
_entity.pdbx_description
1 polymer ?
#
loop_
_entity_poly.entity_id
_entity_poly.type
_entity_poly.pdbx_seq_one_letter_code
_entity_poly.pdbx_strand_id
1 'polypeptide(L)'
;MKFKYKNPENTEIIFTDEANKFVQDLHSKFSTRIEDLLEERFRKQAKFNAGDLPDFLDETKEVRTSDWKVRDIPADLLDRRVEITGPVDRKMIINALNADVKVFMADFEDSLSPTWDNVANGQKNLYDAIRRTITFENPLNGKKYALNDETATLMCRVRGLHLKEKGIEINGVNPHGCLCDFGYYLFHNAKELVNRGSGPYFYIPKLQTHLEARLWNEVIDYAEDQLNLPRGTVRVTCLIETLPAVFEMDEIPVSYTHLTLPTKA
;
A
#
# COMPACT_ATOMS: atom_id res chain seq x y z
N MET A 1 2.56 -13.42 -17.61
CA MET A 1 2.60 -13.71 -16.15
C MET A 1 2.40 -15.20 -15.93
N LYS A 2 3.06 -15.78 -14.92
CA LYS A 2 2.92 -17.19 -14.53
C LYS A 2 2.77 -17.26 -13.01
N PHE A 3 1.80 -18.01 -12.53
CA PHE A 3 1.68 -18.35 -11.11
C PHE A 3 2.51 -19.58 -10.81
N LYS A 4 3.34 -19.53 -9.77
CA LYS A 4 4.22 -20.63 -9.36
C LYS A 4 3.53 -21.64 -8.47
N TYR A 5 2.47 -21.24 -7.82
CA TYR A 5 1.65 -22.07 -6.96
C TYR A 5 0.19 -22.06 -7.45
N LYS A 6 -0.57 -23.07 -7.03
CA LYS A 6 -2.01 -23.06 -7.26
C LYS A 6 -2.63 -21.88 -6.50
N ASN A 7 -3.51 -21.15 -7.16
CA ASN A 7 -4.28 -20.10 -6.50
C ASN A 7 -5.23 -20.73 -5.46
N PRO A 8 -5.39 -20.12 -4.28
CA PRO A 8 -6.38 -20.57 -3.32
C PRO A 8 -7.79 -20.57 -3.93
N GLU A 9 -8.67 -21.40 -3.40
CA GLU A 9 -10.06 -21.48 -3.85
C GLU A 9 -10.76 -20.12 -3.71
N ASN A 10 -11.65 -19.82 -4.65
CA ASN A 10 -12.42 -18.58 -4.71
C ASN A 10 -11.61 -17.28 -4.90
N THR A 11 -10.34 -17.37 -5.32
CA THR A 11 -9.51 -16.20 -5.64
C THR A 11 -9.48 -15.89 -7.14
N GLU A 12 -10.16 -16.63 -7.98
CA GLU A 12 -10.20 -16.46 -9.44
C GLU A 12 -10.70 -15.06 -9.83
N ILE A 13 -11.61 -14.50 -9.05
CA ILE A 13 -12.12 -13.15 -9.24
C ILE A 13 -11.05 -12.06 -9.07
N ILE A 14 -9.97 -12.36 -8.34
CA ILE A 14 -8.86 -11.44 -8.13
C ILE A 14 -7.86 -11.52 -9.30
N PHE A 15 -7.58 -12.72 -9.80
CA PHE A 15 -6.54 -12.99 -10.79
C PHE A 15 -7.11 -13.08 -12.20
N THR A 16 -8.00 -12.14 -12.57
CA THR A 16 -8.53 -12.04 -13.93
C THR A 16 -7.45 -11.64 -14.92
N ASP A 17 -7.64 -11.90 -16.21
CA ASP A 17 -6.67 -11.56 -17.24
C ASP A 17 -6.38 -10.05 -17.29
N GLU A 18 -7.42 -9.23 -17.09
CA GLU A 18 -7.29 -7.77 -17.06
C GLU A 18 -6.50 -7.29 -15.84
N ALA A 19 -6.78 -7.84 -14.63
CA ALA A 19 -6.04 -7.50 -13.43
C ALA A 19 -4.57 -7.96 -13.53
N ASN A 20 -4.35 -9.16 -14.07
CA ASN A 20 -3.02 -9.71 -14.33
C ASN A 20 -2.25 -8.83 -15.32
N LYS A 21 -2.92 -8.37 -16.39
CA LYS A 21 -2.33 -7.45 -17.37
C LYS A 21 -1.95 -6.12 -16.72
N PHE A 22 -2.82 -5.56 -15.91
CA PHE A 22 -2.55 -4.31 -15.18
C PHE A 22 -1.31 -4.42 -14.27
N VAL A 23 -1.20 -5.51 -13.51
CA VAL A 23 -0.02 -5.76 -12.66
C VAL A 23 1.25 -5.98 -13.50
N GLN A 24 1.15 -6.65 -14.64
CA GLN A 24 2.28 -6.79 -15.58
C GLN A 24 2.74 -5.46 -16.13
N ASP A 25 1.82 -4.55 -16.45
CA ASP A 25 2.14 -3.23 -16.99
C ASP A 25 2.83 -2.37 -15.92
N LEU A 26 2.36 -2.40 -14.66
CA LEU A 26 3.05 -1.78 -13.54
C LEU A 26 4.48 -2.30 -13.38
N HIS A 27 4.64 -3.63 -13.36
CA HIS A 27 5.95 -4.25 -13.27
C HIS A 27 6.85 -3.83 -14.42
N SER A 28 6.38 -3.92 -15.66
CA SER A 28 7.18 -3.62 -16.85
C SER A 28 7.63 -2.17 -16.90
N LYS A 29 6.81 -1.26 -16.37
CA LYS A 29 7.11 0.18 -16.38
C LYS A 29 8.03 0.63 -15.25
N PHE A 30 7.90 0.04 -14.07
CA PHE A 30 8.52 0.58 -12.86
C PHE A 30 9.58 -0.31 -12.20
N SER A 31 9.67 -1.61 -12.54
CA SER A 31 10.56 -2.53 -11.84
C SER A 31 12.04 -2.15 -11.94
N THR A 32 12.52 -1.75 -13.11
CA THR A 32 13.93 -1.35 -13.28
C THR A 32 14.27 -0.17 -12.38
N ARG A 33 13.39 0.84 -12.33
CA ARG A 33 13.61 2.01 -11.50
C ARG A 33 13.56 1.69 -9.99
N ILE A 34 12.74 0.71 -9.59
CA ILE A 34 12.77 0.22 -8.20
C ILE A 34 14.13 -0.43 -7.90
N GLU A 35 14.64 -1.26 -8.80
CA GLU A 35 15.97 -1.88 -8.62
C GLU A 35 17.07 -0.83 -8.50
N ASP A 36 17.06 0.21 -9.35
CA ASP A 36 18.02 1.31 -9.31
C ASP A 36 17.99 2.02 -7.94
N LEU A 37 16.80 2.31 -7.41
CA LEU A 37 16.63 2.93 -6.10
C LEU A 37 17.08 2.01 -4.95
N LEU A 38 16.82 0.70 -5.06
CA LEU A 38 17.30 -0.25 -4.07
C LEU A 38 18.83 -0.39 -4.11
N GLU A 39 19.44 -0.33 -5.29
CA GLU A 39 20.90 -0.30 -5.40
C GLU A 39 21.48 0.97 -4.75
N GLU A 40 20.83 2.12 -4.92
CA GLU A 40 21.24 3.36 -4.26
C GLU A 40 21.16 3.26 -2.72
N ARG A 41 20.18 2.54 -2.18
CA ARG A 41 20.16 2.23 -0.73
C ARG A 41 21.43 1.51 -0.27
N PHE A 42 21.90 0.51 -1.04
CA PHE A 42 23.14 -0.20 -0.71
C PHE A 42 24.35 0.72 -0.77
N ARG A 43 24.44 1.61 -1.76
CA ARG A 43 25.52 2.60 -1.87
C ARG A 43 25.50 3.57 -0.69
N LYS A 44 24.32 4.07 -0.30
CA LYS A 44 24.15 4.97 0.85
C LYS A 44 24.53 4.27 2.16
N GLN A 45 24.08 3.01 2.34
CA GLN A 45 24.45 2.22 3.50
C GLN A 45 25.96 1.96 3.60
N ALA A 46 26.62 1.71 2.47
CA ALA A 46 28.09 1.53 2.45
C ALA A 46 28.82 2.78 2.93
N LYS A 47 28.35 3.99 2.58
CA LYS A 47 28.90 5.26 3.09
C LYS A 47 28.69 5.38 4.61
N PHE A 48 27.50 5.08 5.10
CA PHE A 48 27.23 5.09 6.55
C PHE A 48 28.12 4.09 7.30
N ASN A 49 28.34 2.90 6.74
CA ASN A 49 29.25 1.91 7.32
C ASN A 49 30.72 2.39 7.32
N ALA A 50 31.09 3.29 6.41
CA ALA A 50 32.41 3.92 6.35
C ALA A 50 32.56 5.12 7.32
N GLY A 51 31.48 5.52 8.00
CA GLY A 51 31.50 6.58 9.01
C GLY A 51 30.82 7.88 8.60
N ASP A 52 30.24 7.95 7.38
CA ASP A 52 29.43 9.10 6.99
C ASP A 52 28.17 9.15 7.88
N LEU A 53 27.75 10.35 8.22
CA LEU A 53 26.49 10.55 8.96
C LEU A 53 25.37 11.01 8.01
N PRO A 54 24.13 10.61 8.26
CA PRO A 54 23.00 11.17 7.53
C PRO A 54 22.86 12.66 7.84
N ASP A 55 22.55 13.44 6.82
CA ASP A 55 22.34 14.89 6.93
C ASP A 55 21.26 15.33 5.94
N PHE A 56 20.76 16.55 6.11
CA PHE A 56 19.81 17.17 5.20
C PHE A 56 20.44 17.44 3.84
N LEU A 57 19.66 17.30 2.78
CA LEU A 57 20.13 17.54 1.41
C LEU A 57 20.22 19.04 1.13
N ASP A 58 21.39 19.52 0.71
CA ASP A 58 21.59 20.93 0.36
C ASP A 58 20.75 21.36 -0.84
N GLU A 59 20.62 20.50 -1.83
CA GLU A 59 19.89 20.74 -3.07
C GLU A 59 18.38 20.90 -2.87
N THR A 60 17.83 20.44 -1.75
CA THR A 60 16.39 20.54 -1.42
C THR A 60 16.09 21.54 -0.30
N LYS A 61 17.05 22.36 0.08
CA LYS A 61 16.91 23.35 1.16
C LYS A 61 15.69 24.25 1.00
N GLU A 62 15.37 24.63 -0.23
CA GLU A 62 14.20 25.47 -0.53
C GLU A 62 12.88 24.78 -0.14
N VAL A 63 12.78 23.46 -0.28
CA VAL A 63 11.60 22.69 0.15
C VAL A 63 11.38 22.87 1.65
N ARG A 64 12.44 22.70 2.46
CA ARG A 64 12.35 22.79 3.94
C ARG A 64 12.01 24.19 4.46
N THR A 65 12.27 25.22 3.66
CA THR A 65 12.02 26.63 4.03
C THR A 65 10.77 27.24 3.39
N SER A 66 10.13 26.51 2.48
CA SER A 66 8.92 26.98 1.79
C SER A 66 7.63 26.64 2.56
N ASP A 67 6.57 27.39 2.30
CA ASP A 67 5.23 27.16 2.88
C ASP A 67 4.43 26.20 1.97
N TRP A 68 4.89 24.97 1.84
CA TRP A 68 4.19 23.95 1.09
C TRP A 68 3.06 23.32 1.93
N LYS A 69 2.02 22.83 1.24
CA LYS A 69 0.89 22.14 1.86
C LYS A 69 0.57 20.87 1.09
N VAL A 70 0.17 19.84 1.81
CA VAL A 70 -0.41 18.65 1.21
C VAL A 70 -1.86 18.93 0.76
N ARG A 71 -2.38 18.07 -0.10
CA ARG A 71 -3.76 18.13 -0.54
C ARG A 71 -4.72 17.91 0.63
N ASP A 72 -5.95 18.48 0.53
CA ASP A 72 -6.98 18.33 1.54
C ASP A 72 -7.27 16.87 1.87
N ILE A 73 -7.47 16.60 3.15
CA ILE A 73 -7.72 15.26 3.68
C ILE A 73 -9.16 14.85 3.35
N PRO A 74 -9.41 13.63 2.85
CA PRO A 74 -10.78 13.11 2.67
C PRO A 74 -11.58 13.13 3.97
N ALA A 75 -12.90 13.32 3.84
CA ALA A 75 -13.78 13.51 5.00
C ALA A 75 -13.75 12.36 6.00
N ASP A 76 -13.64 11.12 5.51
CA ASP A 76 -13.58 9.90 6.31
C ASP A 76 -12.18 9.63 6.94
N LEU A 77 -11.19 10.47 6.64
CA LEU A 77 -9.86 10.47 7.23
C LEU A 77 -9.56 11.69 8.10
N LEU A 78 -10.52 12.60 8.31
CA LEU A 78 -10.32 13.81 9.14
C LEU A 78 -10.05 13.47 10.62
N ASP A 79 -10.69 12.43 11.13
CA ASP A 79 -10.40 11.89 12.46
C ASP A 79 -9.74 10.51 12.34
N ARG A 80 -8.46 10.44 12.67
CA ARG A 80 -7.65 9.22 12.64
C ARG A 80 -7.22 8.75 14.03
N ARG A 81 -7.89 9.19 15.07
CA ARG A 81 -7.69 8.78 16.46
C ARG A 81 -8.72 7.69 16.83
N VAL A 82 -8.41 6.46 16.98
CA VAL A 82 -7.18 5.69 16.95
C VAL A 82 -7.12 4.89 15.64
N GLU A 83 -5.93 4.51 15.21
CA GLU A 83 -5.72 3.57 14.11
C GLU A 83 -5.20 2.24 14.67
N ILE A 84 -5.69 1.13 14.11
CA ILE A 84 -5.18 -0.21 14.43
C ILE A 84 -4.64 -0.88 13.19
N THR A 85 -3.68 -1.77 13.39
CA THR A 85 -3.06 -2.57 12.33
C THR A 85 -3.35 -4.05 12.54
N GLY A 86 -3.56 -4.77 11.46
CA GLY A 86 -3.69 -6.22 11.50
C GLY A 86 -3.51 -6.85 10.13
N PRO A 87 -3.20 -8.16 10.08
CA PRO A 87 -3.00 -8.88 8.83
C PRO A 87 -4.30 -8.95 8.01
N VAL A 88 -4.15 -9.24 6.73
CA VAL A 88 -5.28 -9.41 5.81
C VAL A 88 -5.97 -10.78 5.93
N ASP A 89 -5.90 -11.39 7.12
CA ASP A 89 -6.67 -12.59 7.48
C ASP A 89 -8.16 -12.28 7.58
N ARG A 90 -8.99 -13.20 7.10
CA ARG A 90 -10.44 -13.00 6.96
C ARG A 90 -11.14 -12.63 8.28
N LYS A 91 -10.83 -13.35 9.35
CA LYS A 91 -11.41 -13.09 10.67
C LYS A 91 -10.85 -11.80 11.28
N MET A 92 -9.56 -11.55 11.09
CA MET A 92 -8.90 -10.35 11.61
C MET A 92 -9.44 -9.08 10.96
N ILE A 93 -9.65 -9.09 9.64
CA ILE A 93 -10.29 -7.96 8.91
C ILE A 93 -11.66 -7.65 9.50
N ILE A 94 -12.52 -8.66 9.70
CA ILE A 94 -13.86 -8.46 10.26
C ILE A 94 -13.77 -7.83 11.66
N ASN A 95 -12.92 -8.39 12.52
CA ASN A 95 -12.76 -7.88 13.88
C ASN A 95 -12.21 -6.45 13.91
N ALA A 96 -11.22 -6.16 13.08
CA ALA A 96 -10.58 -4.85 13.03
C ALA A 96 -11.51 -3.77 12.48
N LEU A 97 -12.25 -4.06 11.42
CA LEU A 97 -13.24 -3.13 10.87
C LEU A 97 -14.40 -2.88 11.84
N ASN A 98 -14.77 -3.86 12.67
CA ASN A 98 -15.82 -3.74 13.68
C ASN A 98 -15.33 -3.13 15.01
N ALA A 99 -14.04 -2.89 15.17
CA ALA A 99 -13.51 -2.30 16.40
C ALA A 99 -13.91 -0.81 16.51
N ASP A 100 -14.02 -0.33 17.75
CA ASP A 100 -14.30 1.09 18.03
C ASP A 100 -13.02 1.93 17.82
N VAL A 101 -12.61 2.02 16.56
CA VAL A 101 -11.46 2.79 16.09
C VAL A 101 -11.83 3.56 14.83
N LYS A 102 -11.04 4.57 14.47
CA LYS A 102 -11.32 5.39 13.29
C LYS A 102 -10.80 4.76 12.01
N VAL A 103 -9.63 4.13 12.07
CA VAL A 103 -8.96 3.56 10.89
C VAL A 103 -8.45 2.15 11.19
N PHE A 104 -8.63 1.27 10.23
CA PHE A 104 -7.97 -0.03 10.18
C PHE A 104 -6.96 -0.06 9.03
N MET A 105 -5.69 -0.24 9.36
CA MET A 105 -4.62 -0.51 8.40
C MET A 105 -4.51 -2.01 8.14
N ALA A 106 -5.08 -2.46 7.03
CA ALA A 106 -4.95 -3.84 6.54
C ALA A 106 -3.55 -4.05 5.95
N ASP A 107 -2.79 -4.98 6.50
CA ASP A 107 -1.36 -5.04 6.34
C ASP A 107 -0.88 -6.28 5.59
N PHE A 108 -0.29 -6.07 4.41
CA PHE A 108 0.41 -7.10 3.64
C PHE A 108 1.90 -7.22 4.01
N GLU A 109 2.43 -6.31 4.82
CA GLU A 109 3.85 -6.25 5.14
C GLU A 109 4.20 -6.94 6.47
N ASP A 110 4.30 -6.16 7.56
CA ASP A 110 4.91 -6.65 8.80
C ASP A 110 4.04 -7.64 9.58
N SER A 111 2.72 -7.54 9.51
CA SER A 111 1.81 -8.41 10.26
C SER A 111 1.34 -9.66 9.52
N LEU A 112 1.78 -9.84 8.25
CA LEU A 112 1.41 -10.98 7.43
C LEU A 112 2.63 -11.84 7.09
N SER A 113 2.56 -13.15 7.32
CA SER A 113 3.53 -14.07 6.69
C SER A 113 3.30 -14.07 5.17
N PRO A 114 4.29 -13.69 4.34
CA PRO A 114 4.08 -13.43 2.92
C PRO A 114 4.09 -14.72 2.07
N THR A 115 3.36 -15.73 2.51
CA THR A 115 3.09 -16.91 1.67
C THR A 115 2.11 -16.55 0.57
N TRP A 116 2.18 -17.27 -0.56
CA TRP A 116 1.24 -17.02 -1.66
C TRP A 116 -0.22 -17.15 -1.21
N ASP A 117 -0.54 -18.15 -0.41
CA ASP A 117 -1.89 -18.36 0.10
C ASP A 117 -2.38 -17.17 0.93
N ASN A 118 -1.55 -16.63 1.81
CA ASN A 118 -1.92 -15.48 2.64
C ASN A 118 -2.10 -14.21 1.80
N VAL A 119 -1.21 -13.96 0.84
CA VAL A 119 -1.30 -12.78 -0.03
C VAL A 119 -2.52 -12.87 -0.94
N ALA A 120 -2.73 -14.00 -1.59
CA ALA A 120 -3.86 -14.20 -2.51
C ALA A 120 -5.21 -14.15 -1.77
N ASN A 121 -5.33 -14.86 -0.64
CA ASN A 121 -6.52 -14.77 0.21
C ASN A 121 -6.72 -13.38 0.79
N GLY A 122 -5.65 -12.66 1.12
CA GLY A 122 -5.70 -11.28 1.61
C GLY A 122 -6.37 -10.35 0.61
N GLN A 123 -6.02 -10.43 -0.66
CA GLN A 123 -6.68 -9.65 -1.73
C GLN A 123 -8.18 -9.99 -1.83
N LYS A 124 -8.52 -11.27 -1.78
CA LYS A 124 -9.92 -11.72 -1.80
C LYS A 124 -10.69 -11.26 -0.56
N ASN A 125 -10.07 -11.32 0.60
CA ASN A 125 -10.68 -10.89 1.85
C ASN A 125 -10.99 -9.38 1.84
N LEU A 126 -10.07 -8.54 1.33
CA LEU A 126 -10.30 -7.11 1.17
C LEU A 126 -11.38 -6.82 0.11
N TYR A 127 -11.38 -7.57 -1.00
CA TYR A 127 -12.44 -7.48 -2.00
C TYR A 127 -13.83 -7.71 -1.38
N ASP A 128 -13.96 -8.77 -0.57
CA ASP A 128 -15.22 -9.11 0.11
C ASP A 128 -15.57 -8.07 1.20
N ALA A 129 -14.59 -7.60 1.95
CA ALA A 129 -14.80 -6.61 3.01
C ALA A 129 -15.36 -5.30 2.46
N ILE A 130 -14.77 -4.79 1.38
CA ILE A 130 -15.19 -3.55 0.72
C ILE A 130 -16.61 -3.67 0.17
N ARG A 131 -17.00 -4.85 -0.34
CA ARG A 131 -18.37 -5.12 -0.83
C ARG A 131 -19.34 -5.52 0.28
N ARG A 132 -18.84 -5.61 1.52
CA ARG A 132 -19.60 -5.99 2.72
C ARG A 132 -20.19 -7.42 2.64
N THR A 133 -19.53 -8.28 1.87
CA THR A 133 -19.89 -9.69 1.73
C THR A 133 -19.00 -10.62 2.55
N ILE A 134 -18.01 -10.06 3.24
CA ILE A 134 -17.08 -10.84 4.07
C ILE A 134 -17.81 -11.45 5.27
N THR A 135 -17.70 -12.77 5.40
CA THR A 135 -18.19 -13.52 6.57
C THR A 135 -17.14 -14.57 6.95
N PHE A 136 -17.13 -14.97 8.20
CA PHE A 136 -16.28 -16.06 8.68
C PHE A 136 -17.05 -16.88 9.70
N GLU A 137 -16.98 -18.21 9.60
CA GLU A 137 -17.48 -19.13 10.61
C GLU A 137 -16.30 -19.88 11.21
N ASN A 138 -16.15 -19.80 12.51
CA ASN A 138 -15.05 -20.48 13.20
C ASN A 138 -15.31 -22.01 13.20
N PRO A 139 -14.47 -22.82 12.56
CA PRO A 139 -14.68 -24.25 12.41
C PRO A 139 -14.65 -25.04 13.73
N LEU A 140 -14.05 -24.45 14.79
CA LEU A 140 -13.91 -25.11 16.09
C LEU A 140 -15.17 -24.96 16.96
N ASN A 141 -15.92 -23.88 16.84
CA ASN A 141 -17.05 -23.59 17.74
C ASN A 141 -18.29 -23.03 17.02
N GLY A 142 -18.30 -22.96 15.70
CA GLY A 142 -19.43 -22.49 14.90
C GLY A 142 -19.75 -20.99 15.05
N LYS A 143 -18.90 -20.20 15.74
CA LYS A 143 -19.13 -18.76 15.93
C LYS A 143 -19.03 -18.05 14.57
N LYS A 144 -20.07 -17.27 14.23
CA LYS A 144 -20.15 -16.49 13.00
C LYS A 144 -19.68 -15.06 13.23
N TYR A 145 -18.99 -14.52 12.23
CA TYR A 145 -18.47 -13.15 12.18
C TYR A 145 -18.93 -12.50 10.88
N ALA A 146 -19.37 -11.27 10.95
CA ALA A 146 -19.77 -10.43 9.83
C ALA A 146 -19.46 -8.97 10.19
N LEU A 147 -19.52 -8.08 9.21
CA LEU A 147 -19.34 -6.64 9.46
C LEU A 147 -20.61 -6.05 10.11
N ASN A 148 -20.36 -5.12 11.04
CA ASN A 148 -21.39 -4.24 11.57
C ASN A 148 -21.83 -3.22 10.51
N ASP A 149 -22.92 -2.50 10.74
CA ASP A 149 -23.41 -1.47 9.82
C ASP A 149 -22.38 -0.34 9.68
N GLU A 150 -21.80 0.12 10.80
CA GLU A 150 -20.69 1.06 10.83
C GLU A 150 -19.37 0.32 11.05
N THR A 151 -18.33 0.73 10.33
CA THR A 151 -16.99 0.13 10.40
C THR A 151 -15.93 1.22 10.36
N ALA A 152 -14.74 0.89 10.86
CA ALA A 152 -13.56 1.74 10.67
C ALA A 152 -13.27 1.99 9.19
N THR A 153 -12.67 3.14 8.87
CA THR A 153 -12.16 3.44 7.52
C THR A 153 -10.99 2.51 7.19
N LEU A 154 -11.06 1.89 6.02
CA LEU A 154 -10.05 0.93 5.58
C LEU A 154 -8.90 1.63 4.89
N MET A 155 -7.67 1.36 5.31
CA MET A 155 -6.44 1.67 4.59
C MET A 155 -5.66 0.38 4.34
N CYS A 156 -4.88 0.33 3.25
CA CYS A 156 -4.11 -0.85 2.88
C CYS A 156 -2.62 -0.54 2.96
N ARG A 157 -1.84 -1.28 3.75
CA ARG A 157 -0.38 -1.21 3.72
C ARG A 157 0.16 -2.26 2.76
N VAL A 158 0.78 -1.79 1.68
CA VAL A 158 1.49 -2.64 0.72
C VAL A 158 2.86 -3.03 1.26
N ARG A 159 3.45 -4.08 0.75
CA ARG A 159 4.83 -4.46 1.09
C ARG A 159 5.84 -3.38 0.68
N GLY A 160 6.97 -3.32 1.37
CA GLY A 160 8.08 -2.42 1.02
C GLY A 160 8.69 -2.72 -0.36
N LEU A 161 9.32 -1.72 -0.98
CA LEU A 161 9.93 -1.82 -2.32
C LEU A 161 10.93 -2.99 -2.44
N HIS A 162 11.60 -3.36 -1.35
CA HIS A 162 12.63 -4.39 -1.31
C HIS A 162 12.09 -5.83 -1.33
N LEU A 163 10.79 -6.03 -1.13
CA LEU A 163 10.18 -7.36 -1.06
C LEU A 163 9.67 -7.82 -2.42
N LYS A 164 9.99 -9.07 -2.78
CA LYS A 164 9.54 -9.70 -4.03
C LYS A 164 8.34 -10.62 -3.78
N GLU A 165 7.41 -10.64 -4.75
CA GLU A 165 6.34 -11.63 -4.77
C GLU A 165 6.84 -12.95 -5.37
N LYS A 166 6.99 -13.94 -4.51
CA LYS A 166 7.56 -15.25 -4.90
C LYS A 166 6.56 -16.17 -5.60
N GLY A 167 5.26 -15.92 -5.44
CA GLY A 167 4.17 -16.69 -6.04
C GLY A 167 3.93 -16.38 -7.52
N ILE A 168 4.47 -15.28 -8.01
CA ILE A 168 4.28 -14.80 -9.39
C ILE A 168 5.63 -14.69 -10.09
N GLU A 169 5.62 -14.95 -11.39
CA GLU A 169 6.73 -14.71 -12.32
C GLU A 169 6.24 -13.90 -13.52
N ILE A 170 6.93 -12.82 -13.83
CA ILE A 170 6.71 -11.98 -15.01
C ILE A 170 8.01 -11.93 -15.79
N ASN A 171 8.00 -12.40 -17.05
CA ASN A 171 9.18 -12.45 -17.91
C ASN A 171 10.39 -13.15 -17.26
N GLY A 172 10.15 -14.20 -16.49
CA GLY A 172 11.22 -15.00 -15.85
C GLY A 172 11.71 -14.45 -14.50
N VAL A 173 11.17 -13.34 -14.00
CA VAL A 173 11.57 -12.74 -12.72
C VAL A 173 10.38 -12.59 -11.75
N ASN A 174 10.68 -12.63 -10.45
CA ASN A 174 9.67 -12.33 -9.44
C ASN A 174 9.43 -10.82 -9.38
N PRO A 175 8.20 -10.34 -9.52
CA PRO A 175 7.88 -8.92 -9.42
C PRO A 175 8.07 -8.39 -7.99
N HIS A 176 8.12 -7.06 -7.85
CA HIS A 176 8.07 -6.42 -6.54
C HIS A 176 6.69 -6.64 -5.91
N GLY A 177 6.69 -7.12 -4.67
CA GLY A 177 5.47 -7.41 -3.92
C GLY A 177 4.56 -6.20 -3.80
N CYS A 178 5.13 -5.03 -3.59
CA CYS A 178 4.39 -3.78 -3.48
C CYS A 178 3.55 -3.45 -4.72
N LEU A 179 4.08 -3.71 -5.93
CA LEU A 179 3.32 -3.49 -7.18
C LEU A 179 2.19 -4.51 -7.36
N CYS A 180 2.37 -5.73 -6.84
CA CYS A 180 1.31 -6.74 -6.84
C CYS A 180 0.21 -6.38 -5.84
N ASP A 181 0.58 -6.05 -4.60
CA ASP A 181 -0.37 -5.67 -3.54
C ASP A 181 -1.19 -4.46 -3.95
N PHE A 182 -0.53 -3.40 -4.40
CA PHE A 182 -1.14 -2.18 -4.89
C PHE A 182 -2.01 -2.43 -6.12
N GLY A 183 -1.47 -3.14 -7.11
CA GLY A 183 -2.12 -3.33 -8.39
C GLY A 183 -3.43 -4.11 -8.29
N TYR A 184 -3.42 -5.27 -7.63
CA TYR A 184 -4.64 -6.06 -7.46
C TYR A 184 -5.66 -5.35 -6.58
N TYR A 185 -5.22 -4.75 -5.46
CA TYR A 185 -6.13 -4.01 -4.59
C TYR A 185 -6.79 -2.85 -5.31
N LEU A 186 -6.01 -2.01 -5.99
CA LEU A 186 -6.53 -0.83 -6.68
C LEU A 186 -7.45 -1.20 -7.84
N PHE A 187 -7.03 -2.16 -8.68
CA PHE A 187 -7.80 -2.60 -9.85
C PHE A 187 -9.23 -3.01 -9.49
N HIS A 188 -9.37 -3.81 -8.45
CA HIS A 188 -10.68 -4.35 -8.06
C HIS A 188 -11.51 -3.40 -7.21
N ASN A 189 -10.87 -2.53 -6.43
CA ASN A 189 -11.56 -1.88 -5.32
C ASN A 189 -11.71 -0.37 -5.46
N ALA A 190 -10.91 0.30 -6.29
CA ALA A 190 -10.91 1.76 -6.34
C ALA A 190 -12.28 2.36 -6.63
N LYS A 191 -12.94 1.90 -7.70
CA LYS A 191 -14.27 2.41 -8.09
C LYS A 191 -15.34 2.06 -7.07
N GLU A 192 -15.28 0.88 -6.48
CA GLU A 192 -16.23 0.44 -5.44
C GLU A 192 -16.09 1.29 -4.17
N LEU A 193 -14.87 1.57 -3.72
CA LEU A 193 -14.60 2.43 -2.58
C LEU A 193 -15.13 3.86 -2.81
N VAL A 194 -14.86 4.44 -3.98
CA VAL A 194 -15.38 5.77 -4.34
C VAL A 194 -16.91 5.78 -4.39
N ASN A 195 -17.53 4.76 -4.97
CA ASN A 195 -18.99 4.65 -5.03
C ASN A 195 -19.63 4.51 -3.63
N ARG A 196 -18.87 4.02 -2.65
CA ARG A 196 -19.30 3.92 -1.25
C ARG A 196 -19.00 5.17 -0.41
N GLY A 197 -18.46 6.22 -1.02
CA GLY A 197 -18.14 7.49 -0.34
C GLY A 197 -16.83 7.49 0.42
N SER A 198 -15.94 6.55 0.13
CA SER A 198 -14.58 6.46 0.66
C SER A 198 -13.55 6.57 -0.48
N GLY A 199 -12.37 6.02 -0.33
CA GLY A 199 -11.35 6.01 -1.38
C GLY A 199 -10.32 4.89 -1.22
N PRO A 200 -9.52 4.65 -2.26
CA PRO A 200 -8.39 3.72 -2.20
C PRO A 200 -7.23 4.36 -1.44
N TYR A 201 -7.18 4.12 -0.14
CA TYR A 201 -6.20 4.69 0.78
C TYR A 201 -5.08 3.69 1.08
N PHE A 202 -3.83 4.18 1.02
CA PHE A 202 -2.67 3.32 1.23
C PHE A 202 -1.72 3.87 2.29
N TYR A 203 -1.04 2.94 2.97
CA TYR A 203 0.19 3.19 3.69
C TYR A 203 1.39 2.74 2.85
N ILE A 204 2.36 3.62 2.68
CA ILE A 204 3.61 3.33 1.98
C ILE A 204 4.72 3.18 3.02
N PRO A 205 5.23 1.94 3.22
CA PRO A 205 6.21 1.66 4.26
C PRO A 205 7.65 1.80 3.78
N LYS A 206 8.57 1.86 4.74
CA LYS A 206 10.03 1.67 4.58
C LYS A 206 10.66 2.59 3.52
N LEU A 207 10.11 3.79 3.29
CA LEU A 207 10.77 4.78 2.44
C LEU A 207 12.09 5.23 3.09
N GLN A 208 13.11 5.47 2.25
CA GLN A 208 14.39 6.02 2.67
C GLN A 208 14.68 7.38 2.05
N THR A 209 14.06 7.68 0.90
CA THR A 209 14.32 8.91 0.16
C THR A 209 13.06 9.48 -0.49
N HIS A 210 13.08 10.77 -0.79
CA HIS A 210 12.04 11.43 -1.57
C HIS A 210 11.97 10.93 -3.03
N LEU A 211 13.06 10.35 -3.56
CA LEU A 211 13.06 9.76 -4.90
C LEU A 211 12.19 8.50 -4.96
N GLU A 212 12.15 7.72 -3.87
CA GLU A 212 11.25 6.59 -3.73
C GLU A 212 9.79 7.07 -3.60
N ALA A 213 9.58 8.16 -2.90
CA ALA A 213 8.28 8.83 -2.83
C ALA A 213 7.81 9.31 -4.21
N ARG A 214 8.68 9.92 -4.98
CA ARG A 214 8.41 10.34 -6.37
C ARG A 214 8.08 9.17 -7.28
N LEU A 215 8.79 8.06 -7.14
CA LEU A 215 8.47 6.83 -7.87
C LEU A 215 7.03 6.39 -7.57
N TRP A 216 6.63 6.36 -6.30
CA TRP A 216 5.26 6.00 -5.92
C TRP A 216 4.22 6.96 -6.47
N ASN A 217 4.51 8.27 -6.49
CA ASN A 217 3.61 9.23 -7.13
C ASN A 217 3.38 8.89 -8.61
N GLU A 218 4.45 8.57 -9.34
CA GLU A 218 4.36 8.20 -10.76
C GLU A 218 3.64 6.86 -10.97
N VAL A 219 3.83 5.88 -10.07
CA VAL A 219 3.07 4.62 -10.08
C VAL A 219 1.58 4.88 -9.91
N ILE A 220 1.21 5.75 -8.98
CA ILE A 220 -0.18 6.11 -8.69
C ILE A 220 -0.78 6.89 -9.86
N ASP A 221 -0.07 7.89 -10.38
CA ASP A 221 -0.49 8.67 -11.55
C ASP A 221 -0.79 7.75 -12.75
N TYR A 222 0.13 6.84 -13.05
CA TYR A 222 -0.06 5.87 -14.11
C TYR A 222 -1.26 4.96 -13.86
N ALA A 223 -1.43 4.48 -12.64
CA ALA A 223 -2.52 3.60 -12.27
C ALA A 223 -3.89 4.29 -12.37
N GLU A 224 -4.00 5.54 -11.92
CA GLU A 224 -5.21 6.36 -12.06
C GLU A 224 -5.59 6.55 -13.53
N ASP A 225 -4.60 6.84 -14.40
CA ASP A 225 -4.84 6.96 -15.86
C ASP A 225 -5.36 5.65 -16.44
N GLN A 226 -4.71 4.51 -16.16
CA GLN A 226 -5.10 3.21 -16.71
C GLN A 226 -6.50 2.77 -16.25
N LEU A 227 -6.91 3.16 -15.06
CA LEU A 227 -8.22 2.81 -14.49
C LEU A 227 -9.30 3.89 -14.74
N ASN A 228 -8.97 4.97 -15.46
CA ASN A 228 -9.83 6.12 -15.69
C ASN A 228 -10.37 6.70 -14.36
N LEU A 229 -9.49 6.89 -13.39
CA LEU A 229 -9.78 7.54 -12.12
C LEU A 229 -9.33 9.00 -12.18
N PRO A 230 -10.05 9.94 -11.58
CA PRO A 230 -9.59 11.32 -11.43
C PRO A 230 -8.26 11.38 -10.66
N ARG A 231 -7.39 12.33 -11.03
CA ARG A 231 -6.13 12.56 -10.31
C ARG A 231 -6.38 12.87 -8.84
N GLY A 232 -5.67 12.12 -7.97
CA GLY A 232 -5.76 12.24 -6.52
C GLY A 232 -6.94 11.49 -5.90
N THR A 233 -7.52 10.55 -6.63
CA THR A 233 -8.45 9.55 -6.07
C THR A 233 -7.74 8.65 -5.07
N VAL A 234 -6.55 8.18 -5.42
CA VAL A 234 -5.68 7.43 -4.49
C VAL A 234 -5.10 8.40 -3.46
N ARG A 235 -5.14 8.02 -2.18
CA ARG A 235 -4.49 8.78 -1.11
C ARG A 235 -3.49 7.89 -0.39
N VAL A 236 -2.37 8.50 0.00
CA VAL A 236 -1.29 7.77 0.67
C VAL A 236 -0.89 8.44 1.98
N THR A 237 -0.49 7.62 2.92
CA THR A 237 0.22 8.01 4.14
C THR A 237 1.60 7.37 4.06
N CYS A 238 2.65 8.17 4.12
CA CYS A 238 4.03 7.67 4.16
C CYS A 238 4.45 7.43 5.61
N LEU A 239 5.01 6.26 5.87
CA LEU A 239 5.60 5.95 7.17
C LEU A 239 7.06 6.46 7.18
N ILE A 240 7.35 7.39 8.09
CA ILE A 240 8.72 7.83 8.38
C ILE A 240 9.25 6.91 9.48
N GLU A 241 9.77 5.77 9.08
CA GLU A 241 10.20 4.69 9.99
C GLU A 241 11.63 4.20 9.70
N THR A 242 12.36 4.91 8.84
CA THR A 242 13.77 4.66 8.55
C THR A 242 14.60 5.89 8.88
N LEU A 243 15.81 5.70 9.38
CA LEU A 243 16.69 6.84 9.71
C LEU A 243 16.93 7.77 8.52
N PRO A 244 17.22 7.29 7.29
CA PRO A 244 17.40 8.19 6.16
C PRO A 244 16.17 9.06 5.85
N ALA A 245 14.95 8.52 5.99
CA ALA A 245 13.72 9.27 5.71
C ALA A 245 13.49 10.44 6.69
N VAL A 246 14.04 10.38 7.90
CA VAL A 246 13.94 11.49 8.87
C VAL A 246 14.59 12.75 8.33
N PHE A 247 15.67 12.63 7.56
CA PHE A 247 16.40 13.76 6.95
C PHE A 247 15.76 14.24 5.63
N GLU A 248 14.69 13.57 5.17
CA GLU A 248 13.96 13.92 3.95
C GLU A 248 12.44 14.07 4.23
N MET A 249 12.05 14.39 5.49
CA MET A 249 10.64 14.46 5.91
C MET A 249 9.83 15.55 5.20
N ASP A 250 10.44 16.63 4.76
CA ASP A 250 9.79 17.68 3.99
C ASP A 250 9.77 17.34 2.50
N GLU A 251 10.82 16.73 1.99
CA GLU A 251 10.95 16.35 0.58
C GLU A 251 10.01 15.19 0.19
N ILE A 252 9.80 14.24 1.10
CA ILE A 252 8.90 13.11 0.85
C ILE A 252 7.46 13.59 0.56
N PRO A 253 6.79 14.39 1.41
CA PRO A 253 5.46 14.91 1.12
C PRO A 253 5.37 15.72 -0.15
N VAL A 254 6.34 16.60 -0.40
CA VAL A 254 6.36 17.44 -1.60
C VAL A 254 6.48 16.64 -2.90
N SER A 255 7.06 15.43 -2.82
CA SER A 255 7.15 14.50 -3.96
C SER A 255 5.82 13.85 -4.32
N TYR A 256 4.80 13.96 -3.47
CA TYR A 256 3.48 13.38 -3.69
C TYR A 256 2.41 14.45 -3.93
N THR A 257 1.66 14.31 -5.00
CA THR A 257 0.41 15.06 -5.20
C THR A 257 -0.78 14.38 -4.51
N HIS A 258 -0.61 13.16 -4.02
CA HIS A 258 -1.65 12.29 -3.43
C HIS A 258 -1.56 12.15 -1.91
N LEU A 259 -0.55 12.78 -1.29
CA LEU A 259 -0.28 12.60 0.13
C LEU A 259 -1.39 13.19 1.02
N THR A 260 -1.77 12.41 2.04
CA THR A 260 -2.48 12.89 3.22
C THR A 260 -1.58 12.65 4.44
N LEU A 261 -1.10 13.71 5.08
CA LEU A 261 -0.36 13.54 6.33
C LEU A 261 -1.33 13.23 7.47
N PRO A 262 -0.94 12.34 8.41
CA PRO A 262 -1.56 12.37 9.72
C PRO A 262 -1.32 13.75 10.32
N THR A 263 -2.35 14.35 10.89
CA THR A 263 -2.20 15.57 11.68
C THR A 263 -1.12 15.32 12.72
N LYS A 264 -0.13 16.22 12.81
CA LYS A 264 0.80 16.18 13.94
C LYS A 264 -0.02 16.12 15.23
N ALA A 265 0.20 15.05 16.01
CA ALA A 265 -0.36 14.92 17.35
C ALA A 265 0.22 16.01 18.27
#